data_608e268744401a61293fdd88054f023e
#
_entry.id   608e268744401a61293fdd88054f023e
#
_cell.length_a   1.000
_cell.length_b   1.000
_cell.length_c   1.000
_cell.angle_alpha   90.00
_cell.angle_beta   90.00
_cell.angle_gamma   90.00
#
_symmetry.space_group_name_H-M   'P 1'
#
loop_
_entity.id
_entity.type
_entity.pdbx_description
1 polymer ?
#
loop_
_entity_poly.entity_id
_entity_poly.type
_entity_poly.pdbx_seq_one_letter_code
_entity_poly.pdbx_strand_id
1 'polypeptide(L)'
;IGALYGAFSITAIIYFLVMKGAKGASFMRAEWIDWINANTSPILITLFVGFTILFQICISFFRINVFKIIILAGTFSLAFAFAGNDLVNFVGVPIAAWDSFKIWSAAQSPAETFMMGDLLKPATAATWMLLASGMVMVFTLWFSKKAHRVIQTSINLASTQTGEQEQFGASLPGRMIVRAAVGMGTVISQIMPGFLQRGIASRFVPAPQEKGTIPLPFDYVRASINLVLSAILIASATSLQLPLSTTYVTFMVAMGSSFADGAWDRETAVYRISGVLTVISGWFITALCASSLAAAAATI
;
A
#
# COMPACT_ATOMS: atom_id res chain seq x y z
N ILE A 1 19.09 2.01 -15.96
CA ILE A 1 18.37 2.32 -14.71
C ILE A 1 17.02 1.57 -14.71
N GLY A 2 16.19 1.66 -15.76
CA GLY A 2 14.86 1.03 -15.80
C GLY A 2 14.88 -0.50 -15.58
N ALA A 3 15.84 -1.22 -16.16
CA ALA A 3 15.97 -2.66 -15.96
C ALA A 3 16.32 -3.02 -14.50
N LEU A 4 17.25 -2.27 -13.89
CA LEU A 4 17.63 -2.48 -12.48
C LEU A 4 16.48 -2.19 -11.53
N TYR A 5 15.75 -1.09 -11.75
CA TYR A 5 14.57 -0.76 -10.95
C TYR A 5 13.47 -1.81 -11.12
N GLY A 6 13.23 -2.27 -12.36
CA GLY A 6 12.27 -3.33 -12.62
C GLY A 6 12.62 -4.65 -11.93
N ALA A 7 13.88 -5.05 -12.02
CA ALA A 7 14.38 -6.25 -11.35
C ALA A 7 14.24 -6.16 -9.83
N PHE A 8 14.63 -5.03 -9.26
CA PHE A 8 14.44 -4.78 -7.83
C PHE A 8 12.96 -4.88 -7.42
N SER A 9 12.08 -4.19 -8.15
CA SER A 9 10.64 -4.16 -7.86
C SER A 9 10.02 -5.55 -7.89
N ILE A 10 10.26 -6.32 -8.96
CA ILE A 10 9.70 -7.67 -9.09
C ILE A 10 10.30 -8.64 -8.06
N THR A 11 11.60 -8.57 -7.81
CA THR A 11 12.25 -9.39 -6.78
C THR A 11 11.69 -9.08 -5.40
N ALA A 12 11.50 -7.80 -5.05
CA ALA A 12 10.90 -7.40 -3.79
C ALA A 12 9.44 -7.86 -3.67
N ILE A 13 8.64 -7.74 -4.73
CA ILE A 13 7.27 -8.26 -4.77
C ILE A 13 7.26 -9.77 -4.51
N ILE A 14 8.09 -10.54 -5.21
CA ILE A 14 8.15 -12.00 -5.02
C ILE A 14 8.57 -12.33 -3.58
N TYR A 15 9.55 -11.64 -3.04
CA TYR A 15 9.99 -11.86 -1.67
C TYR A 15 8.86 -11.65 -0.65
N PHE A 16 8.21 -10.49 -0.69
CA PHE A 16 7.19 -10.17 0.30
C PHE A 16 5.88 -10.91 0.08
N LEU A 17 5.46 -11.09 -1.17
CA LEU A 17 4.21 -11.74 -1.49
C LEU A 17 4.28 -13.27 -1.32
N VAL A 18 5.30 -13.90 -1.91
CA VAL A 18 5.42 -15.36 -1.95
C VAL A 18 6.21 -15.89 -0.77
N MET A 19 7.42 -15.38 -0.56
CA MET A 19 8.32 -15.94 0.44
C MET A 19 7.92 -15.58 1.87
N LYS A 20 7.30 -14.42 2.09
CA LYS A 20 6.81 -13.99 3.42
C LYS A 20 5.31 -14.17 3.57
N GLY A 21 4.51 -13.74 2.60
CA GLY A 21 3.06 -13.74 2.67
C GLY A 21 2.43 -15.14 2.57
N ALA A 22 2.97 -16.02 1.73
CA ALA A 22 2.40 -17.35 1.52
C ALA A 22 2.81 -18.41 2.54
N LYS A 23 3.65 -18.09 3.53
CA LYS A 23 4.12 -19.08 4.54
C LYS A 23 3.00 -19.73 5.34
N GLY A 24 1.89 -19.03 5.57
CA GLY A 24 0.73 -19.55 6.28
C GLY A 24 -0.32 -20.20 5.38
N ALA A 25 -0.09 -20.28 4.08
CA ALA A 25 -1.07 -20.80 3.14
C ALA A 25 -1.15 -22.34 3.25
N SER A 26 -2.37 -22.88 3.17
CA SER A 26 -2.65 -24.32 3.32
C SER A 26 -1.99 -25.21 2.25
N PHE A 27 -1.57 -24.61 1.12
CA PHE A 27 -0.87 -25.32 0.04
C PHE A 27 0.65 -25.38 0.23
N MET A 28 1.22 -24.61 1.18
CA MET A 28 2.65 -24.59 1.44
C MET A 28 3.06 -25.70 2.41
N ARG A 29 3.93 -26.59 1.94
CA ARG A 29 4.51 -27.66 2.80
C ARG A 29 5.64 -27.09 3.66
N ALA A 30 5.78 -27.61 4.88
CA ALA A 30 6.82 -27.19 5.82
C ALA A 30 8.23 -27.30 5.22
N GLU A 31 8.51 -28.40 4.49
CA GLU A 31 9.79 -28.63 3.81
C GLU A 31 10.15 -27.52 2.81
N TRP A 32 9.16 -27.01 2.07
CA TRP A 32 9.36 -25.91 1.13
C TRP A 32 9.66 -24.61 1.84
N ILE A 33 8.96 -24.37 2.96
CA ILE A 33 9.19 -23.16 3.78
C ILE A 33 10.60 -23.17 4.35
N ASP A 34 11.06 -24.30 4.87
CA ASP A 34 12.40 -24.46 5.43
C ASP A 34 13.48 -24.29 4.35
N TRP A 35 13.28 -24.91 3.18
CA TRP A 35 14.19 -24.77 2.05
C TRP A 35 14.28 -23.32 1.55
N ILE A 36 13.13 -22.61 1.41
CA ILE A 36 13.07 -21.20 1.03
C ILE A 36 13.81 -20.34 2.06
N ASN A 37 13.60 -20.60 3.36
CA ASN A 37 14.26 -19.85 4.42
C ASN A 37 15.78 -20.04 4.40
N ALA A 38 16.23 -21.26 4.21
CA ALA A 38 17.66 -21.59 4.13
C ALA A 38 18.34 -20.97 2.89
N ASN A 39 17.59 -20.84 1.77
CA ASN A 39 18.11 -20.39 0.50
C ASN A 39 17.62 -18.99 0.09
N THR A 40 17.12 -18.18 1.03
CA THR A 40 16.56 -16.86 0.73
C THR A 40 17.53 -15.96 -0.04
N SER A 41 18.78 -15.82 0.42
CA SER A 41 19.76 -14.94 -0.21
C SER A 41 20.13 -15.37 -1.65
N PRO A 42 20.50 -16.63 -1.93
CA PRO A 42 20.77 -17.05 -3.30
C PRO A 42 19.55 -16.94 -4.21
N ILE A 43 18.34 -17.22 -3.72
CA ILE A 43 17.11 -17.05 -4.50
C ILE A 43 16.94 -15.58 -4.91
N LEU A 44 17.07 -14.63 -3.98
CA LEU A 44 16.90 -13.21 -4.26
C LEU A 44 17.96 -12.69 -5.24
N ILE A 45 19.22 -13.10 -5.10
CA ILE A 45 20.29 -12.71 -6.01
C ILE A 45 19.99 -13.25 -7.42
N THR A 46 19.62 -14.52 -7.52
CA THR A 46 19.30 -15.17 -8.81
C THR A 46 18.11 -14.49 -9.49
N LEU A 47 17.04 -14.20 -8.74
CA LEU A 47 15.88 -13.47 -9.26
C LEU A 47 16.26 -12.06 -9.73
N PHE A 48 17.01 -11.32 -8.91
CA PHE A 48 17.42 -9.96 -9.25
C PHE A 48 18.29 -9.92 -10.53
N VAL A 49 19.28 -10.79 -10.62
CA VAL A 49 20.15 -10.88 -11.80
C VAL A 49 19.35 -11.35 -13.01
N GLY A 50 18.53 -12.40 -12.86
CA GLY A 50 17.70 -12.93 -13.95
C GLY A 50 16.72 -11.90 -14.50
N PHE A 51 15.99 -11.18 -13.62
CA PHE A 51 15.10 -10.11 -14.05
C PHE A 51 15.85 -8.90 -14.61
N THR A 52 17.04 -8.59 -14.12
CA THR A 52 17.86 -7.52 -14.72
C THR A 52 18.20 -7.83 -16.17
N ILE A 53 18.66 -9.05 -16.44
CA ILE A 53 18.97 -9.51 -17.80
C ILE A 53 17.70 -9.52 -18.67
N LEU A 54 16.62 -10.10 -18.16
CA LEU A 54 15.34 -10.18 -18.87
C LEU A 54 14.83 -8.77 -19.26
N PHE A 55 14.77 -7.85 -18.31
CA PHE A 55 14.29 -6.49 -18.58
C PHE A 55 15.23 -5.70 -19.47
N GLN A 56 16.54 -5.95 -19.38
CA GLN A 56 17.49 -5.33 -20.31
C GLN A 56 17.25 -5.82 -21.74
N ILE A 57 16.97 -7.11 -21.94
CA ILE A 57 16.59 -7.67 -23.24
C ILE A 57 15.26 -7.06 -23.73
N CYS A 58 14.25 -7.00 -22.86
CA CYS A 58 12.95 -6.39 -23.18
C CYS A 58 13.08 -4.93 -23.65
N ILE A 59 13.95 -4.16 -23.00
CA ILE A 59 14.19 -2.75 -23.39
C ILE A 59 14.96 -2.68 -24.71
N SER A 60 16.04 -3.47 -24.85
CA SER A 60 16.98 -3.35 -25.98
C SER A 60 16.43 -3.93 -27.27
N PHE A 61 15.78 -5.11 -27.22
CA PHE A 61 15.26 -5.81 -28.39
C PHE A 61 13.81 -5.47 -28.71
N PHE A 62 12.94 -5.50 -27.68
CA PHE A 62 11.51 -5.35 -27.88
C PHE A 62 11.02 -3.93 -27.67
N ARG A 63 11.88 -3.01 -27.20
CA ARG A 63 11.52 -1.61 -26.86
C ARG A 63 10.31 -1.51 -25.94
N ILE A 64 10.11 -2.49 -25.07
CA ILE A 64 8.99 -2.55 -24.12
C ILE A 64 9.27 -1.58 -22.99
N ASN A 65 8.26 -0.79 -22.62
CA ASN A 65 8.31 0.04 -21.44
C ASN A 65 8.14 -0.84 -20.17
N VAL A 66 9.25 -1.13 -19.48
CA VAL A 66 9.28 -1.98 -18.27
C VAL A 66 8.41 -1.42 -17.16
N PHE A 67 8.20 -0.11 -17.07
CA PHE A 67 7.31 0.47 -16.05
C PHE A 67 5.87 -0.01 -16.18
N LYS A 68 5.38 -0.28 -17.40
CA LYS A 68 4.05 -0.88 -17.59
C LYS A 68 3.95 -2.26 -16.95
N ILE A 69 4.99 -3.08 -17.09
CA ILE A 69 5.06 -4.41 -16.47
C ILE A 69 5.09 -4.28 -14.96
N ILE A 70 5.89 -3.35 -14.42
CA ILE A 70 5.98 -3.10 -12.98
C ILE A 70 4.63 -2.62 -12.43
N ILE A 71 3.92 -1.74 -13.13
CA ILE A 71 2.59 -1.25 -12.72
C ILE A 71 1.61 -2.41 -12.65
N LEU A 72 1.56 -3.29 -13.65
CA LEU A 72 0.67 -4.46 -13.65
C LEU A 72 1.01 -5.42 -12.49
N ALA A 73 2.29 -5.75 -12.32
CA ALA A 73 2.74 -6.60 -11.23
C ALA A 73 2.51 -5.94 -9.87
N GLY A 74 2.76 -4.64 -9.75
CA GLY A 74 2.52 -3.86 -8.54
C GLY A 74 1.04 -3.76 -8.19
N THR A 75 0.16 -3.59 -9.19
CA THR A 75 -1.29 -3.59 -9.00
C THR A 75 -1.78 -4.95 -8.49
N PHE A 76 -1.31 -6.03 -9.09
CA PHE A 76 -1.62 -7.39 -8.63
C PHE A 76 -1.12 -7.61 -7.19
N SER A 77 0.13 -7.24 -6.91
CA SER A 77 0.75 -7.38 -5.60
C SER A 77 0.01 -6.58 -4.53
N LEU A 78 -0.37 -5.34 -4.85
CA LEU A 78 -1.11 -4.49 -3.94
C LEU A 78 -2.51 -5.04 -3.65
N ALA A 79 -3.22 -5.53 -4.68
CA ALA A 79 -4.52 -6.17 -4.52
C ALA A 79 -4.42 -7.43 -3.66
N PHE A 80 -3.37 -8.23 -3.86
CA PHE A 80 -3.12 -9.42 -3.04
C PHE A 80 -2.79 -9.06 -1.59
N ALA A 81 -1.96 -8.04 -1.37
CA ALA A 81 -1.64 -7.54 -0.04
C ALA A 81 -2.88 -6.99 0.69
N PHE A 82 -3.78 -6.30 -0.03
CA PHE A 82 -5.07 -5.85 0.49
C PHE A 82 -5.95 -7.04 0.88
N ALA A 83 -6.08 -8.04 0.01
CA ALA A 83 -6.86 -9.22 0.32
C ALA A 83 -6.36 -9.93 1.58
N GLY A 84 -5.05 -10.05 1.75
CA GLY A 84 -4.44 -10.66 2.93
C GLY A 84 -4.64 -9.87 4.23
N ASN A 85 -4.70 -8.55 4.15
CA ASN A 85 -4.91 -7.68 5.31
C ASN A 85 -6.39 -7.37 5.55
N ASP A 86 -7.09 -6.86 4.55
CA ASP A 86 -8.44 -6.32 4.72
C ASP A 86 -9.48 -7.43 4.86
N LEU A 87 -9.34 -8.56 4.17
CA LEU A 87 -10.28 -9.67 4.29
C LEU A 87 -10.36 -10.19 5.73
N VAL A 88 -9.22 -10.33 6.40
CA VAL A 88 -9.17 -10.77 7.81
C VAL A 88 -9.86 -9.75 8.72
N ASN A 89 -9.67 -8.47 8.48
CA ASN A 89 -10.28 -7.41 9.29
C ASN A 89 -11.81 -7.38 9.16
N PHE A 90 -12.35 -7.67 7.97
CA PHE A 90 -13.81 -7.66 7.74
C PHE A 90 -14.49 -8.98 8.11
N VAL A 91 -13.85 -10.10 7.87
CA VAL A 91 -14.44 -11.44 7.97
C VAL A 91 -13.93 -12.20 9.18
N GLY A 92 -12.81 -11.82 9.74
CA GLY A 92 -12.19 -12.49 10.89
C GLY A 92 -13.10 -12.51 12.11
N VAL A 93 -13.76 -11.40 12.43
CA VAL A 93 -14.66 -11.30 13.59
C VAL A 93 -15.89 -12.22 13.45
N PRO A 94 -16.66 -12.20 12.34
CA PRO A 94 -17.74 -13.16 12.13
C PRO A 94 -17.31 -14.63 12.17
N ILE A 95 -16.14 -14.96 11.59
CA ILE A 95 -15.60 -16.33 11.60
C ILE A 95 -15.23 -16.74 13.01
N ALA A 96 -14.52 -15.89 13.76
CA ALA A 96 -14.17 -16.15 15.15
C ALA A 96 -15.43 -16.32 16.04
N ALA A 97 -16.46 -15.51 15.82
CA ALA A 97 -17.72 -15.65 16.50
C ALA A 97 -18.41 -17.00 16.21
N TRP A 98 -18.39 -17.42 14.94
CA TRP A 98 -18.94 -18.72 14.53
C TRP A 98 -18.17 -19.88 15.13
N ASP A 99 -16.85 -19.84 15.13
CA ASP A 99 -16.03 -20.88 15.74
C ASP A 99 -16.20 -20.91 17.26
N SER A 100 -16.29 -19.76 17.91
CA SER A 100 -16.61 -19.65 19.34
C SER A 100 -17.95 -20.28 19.67
N PHE A 101 -18.96 -20.04 18.86
CA PHE A 101 -20.28 -20.65 19.01
C PHE A 101 -20.22 -22.17 18.88
N LYS A 102 -19.49 -22.71 17.91
CA LYS A 102 -19.30 -24.17 17.75
C LYS A 102 -18.60 -24.79 18.94
N ILE A 103 -17.52 -24.18 19.43
CA ILE A 103 -16.75 -24.66 20.58
C ILE A 103 -17.66 -24.69 21.82
N TRP A 104 -18.38 -23.62 22.08
CA TRP A 104 -19.32 -23.54 23.18
C TRP A 104 -20.45 -24.58 23.06
N SER A 105 -21.08 -24.71 21.90
CA SER A 105 -22.19 -25.64 21.69
C SER A 105 -21.75 -27.12 21.83
N ALA A 106 -20.50 -27.41 21.46
CA ALA A 106 -19.93 -28.78 21.65
C ALA A 106 -19.62 -29.08 23.13
N ALA A 107 -19.29 -28.04 23.92
CA ALA A 107 -18.94 -28.21 25.32
C ALA A 107 -20.14 -28.48 26.25
N GLN A 108 -21.38 -28.22 25.79
CA GLN A 108 -22.63 -28.39 26.52
C GLN A 108 -22.63 -27.80 27.94
N SER A 109 -21.83 -26.75 28.15
CA SER A 109 -21.72 -26.05 29.44
C SER A 109 -22.47 -24.72 29.42
N PRO A 110 -22.93 -24.19 30.57
CA PRO A 110 -23.59 -22.89 30.63
C PRO A 110 -22.65 -21.80 30.11
N ALA A 111 -23.19 -20.86 29.31
CA ALA A 111 -22.41 -19.78 28.71
C ALA A 111 -21.67 -18.92 29.74
N GLU A 112 -22.29 -18.74 30.93
CA GLU A 112 -21.77 -17.90 32.02
C GLU A 112 -20.49 -18.46 32.66
N THR A 113 -20.27 -19.76 32.59
CA THR A 113 -19.15 -20.45 33.25
C THR A 113 -18.13 -21.01 32.26
N PHE A 114 -18.42 -20.93 30.97
CA PHE A 114 -17.55 -21.50 29.94
C PHE A 114 -16.31 -20.65 29.68
N MET A 115 -15.16 -21.20 29.98
CA MET A 115 -13.86 -20.56 29.71
C MET A 115 -13.44 -20.81 28.27
N MET A 116 -13.36 -19.74 27.46
CA MET A 116 -13.01 -19.78 26.04
C MET A 116 -11.49 -19.94 25.80
N GLY A 117 -10.85 -20.87 26.50
CA GLY A 117 -9.39 -21.10 26.40
C GLY A 117 -8.90 -21.49 25.01
N ASP A 118 -9.76 -22.08 24.17
CA ASP A 118 -9.42 -22.43 22.79
C ASP A 118 -9.20 -21.20 21.88
N LEU A 119 -9.71 -20.02 22.24
CA LEU A 119 -9.43 -18.78 21.52
C LEU A 119 -7.98 -18.29 21.68
N LEU A 120 -7.22 -18.85 22.62
CA LEU A 120 -5.78 -18.58 22.73
C LEU A 120 -4.96 -19.30 21.64
N LYS A 121 -5.56 -20.28 20.96
CA LYS A 121 -4.95 -20.97 19.83
C LYS A 121 -5.25 -20.20 18.54
N PRO A 122 -4.35 -20.25 17.53
CA PRO A 122 -4.65 -19.67 16.22
C PRO A 122 -5.93 -20.27 15.63
N ALA A 123 -6.93 -19.45 15.36
CA ALA A 123 -8.17 -19.90 14.73
C ALA A 123 -7.91 -20.27 13.26
N THR A 124 -8.39 -21.43 12.84
CA THR A 124 -8.33 -21.89 11.46
C THR A 124 -9.67 -21.62 10.79
N ALA A 125 -9.70 -20.59 9.93
CA ALA A 125 -10.92 -20.27 9.17
C ALA A 125 -11.24 -21.36 8.14
N ALA A 126 -12.50 -21.75 8.04
CA ALA A 126 -12.93 -22.68 7.00
C ALA A 126 -12.74 -22.07 5.60
N THR A 127 -12.05 -22.77 4.71
CA THR A 127 -11.68 -22.28 3.37
C THR A 127 -12.90 -21.82 2.58
N TRP A 128 -14.05 -22.48 2.69
CA TRP A 128 -15.27 -22.08 2.00
C TRP A 128 -15.81 -20.72 2.45
N MET A 129 -15.66 -20.36 3.74
CA MET A 129 -16.05 -19.05 4.25
C MET A 129 -15.17 -17.94 3.68
N LEU A 130 -13.85 -18.19 3.57
CA LEU A 130 -12.91 -17.27 2.97
C LEU A 130 -13.20 -17.09 1.47
N LEU A 131 -13.49 -18.18 0.75
CA LEU A 131 -13.86 -18.13 -0.66
C LEU A 131 -15.17 -17.36 -0.87
N ALA A 132 -16.20 -17.63 -0.08
CA ALA A 132 -17.48 -16.93 -0.17
C ALA A 132 -17.30 -15.43 0.10
N SER A 133 -16.54 -15.07 1.13
CA SER A 133 -16.23 -13.68 1.46
C SER A 133 -15.43 -12.98 0.37
N GLY A 134 -14.43 -13.67 -0.19
CA GLY A 134 -13.65 -13.17 -1.32
C GLY A 134 -14.52 -12.94 -2.56
N MET A 135 -15.45 -13.85 -2.86
CA MET A 135 -16.41 -13.66 -3.97
C MET A 135 -17.30 -12.43 -3.74
N VAL A 136 -17.87 -12.28 -2.55
CA VAL A 136 -18.68 -11.10 -2.21
C VAL A 136 -17.85 -9.82 -2.38
N MET A 137 -16.59 -9.81 -1.94
CA MET A 137 -15.69 -8.67 -2.10
C MET A 137 -15.44 -8.35 -3.58
N VAL A 138 -15.17 -9.35 -4.42
CA VAL A 138 -14.95 -9.18 -5.86
C VAL A 138 -16.19 -8.56 -6.52
N PHE A 139 -17.37 -9.12 -6.26
CA PHE A 139 -18.62 -8.57 -6.81
C PHE A 139 -18.88 -7.14 -6.33
N THR A 140 -18.70 -6.88 -5.04
CA THR A 140 -18.91 -5.55 -4.47
C THR A 140 -17.95 -4.52 -5.08
N LEU A 141 -16.67 -4.84 -5.21
CA LEU A 141 -15.68 -3.93 -5.81
C LEU A 141 -15.96 -3.70 -7.30
N TRP A 142 -16.39 -4.74 -8.02
CA TRP A 142 -16.69 -4.64 -9.44
C TRP A 142 -17.89 -3.72 -9.74
N PHE A 143 -18.94 -3.79 -8.94
CA PHE A 143 -20.16 -3.02 -9.17
C PHE A 143 -20.23 -1.70 -8.39
N SER A 144 -19.31 -1.46 -7.45
CA SER A 144 -19.35 -0.29 -6.60
C SER A 144 -18.83 0.97 -7.29
N LYS A 145 -19.70 1.94 -7.48
CA LYS A 145 -19.32 3.29 -7.94
C LYS A 145 -18.34 3.99 -6.97
N LYS A 146 -18.41 3.67 -5.67
CA LYS A 146 -17.50 4.23 -4.66
C LYS A 146 -16.09 3.67 -4.82
N ALA A 147 -15.94 2.36 -5.10
CA ALA A 147 -14.65 1.75 -5.38
C ALA A 147 -13.98 2.37 -6.61
N HIS A 148 -14.72 2.62 -7.67
CA HIS A 148 -14.21 3.32 -8.86
C HIS A 148 -13.70 4.73 -8.54
N ARG A 149 -14.36 5.47 -7.64
CA ARG A 149 -13.87 6.80 -7.20
C ARG A 149 -12.55 6.71 -6.43
N VAL A 150 -12.35 5.67 -5.62
CA VAL A 150 -11.07 5.44 -4.92
C VAL A 150 -9.95 5.18 -5.92
N ILE A 151 -10.20 4.38 -6.95
CA ILE A 151 -9.23 4.15 -8.04
C ILE A 151 -8.90 5.47 -8.76
N GLN A 152 -9.91 6.28 -9.07
CA GLN A 152 -9.70 7.58 -9.69
C GLN A 152 -8.85 8.50 -8.81
N THR A 153 -9.09 8.52 -7.50
CA THR A 153 -8.25 9.26 -6.56
C THR A 153 -6.80 8.78 -6.58
N SER A 154 -6.58 7.46 -6.63
CA SER A 154 -5.23 6.90 -6.70
C SER A 154 -4.51 7.28 -8.01
N ILE A 155 -5.23 7.35 -9.13
CA ILE A 155 -4.71 7.81 -10.43
C ILE A 155 -4.33 9.29 -10.33
N ASN A 156 -5.21 10.13 -9.79
CA ASN A 156 -4.97 11.57 -9.64
C ASN A 156 -3.77 11.85 -8.72
N LEU A 157 -3.59 11.08 -7.66
CA LEU A 157 -2.41 11.19 -6.78
C LEU A 157 -1.10 10.78 -7.46
N ALA A 158 -1.16 9.97 -8.50
CA ALA A 158 -0.01 9.59 -9.32
C ALA A 158 0.21 10.54 -10.53
N SER A 159 -0.70 11.50 -10.75
CA SER A 159 -0.60 12.51 -11.81
C SER A 159 0.40 13.60 -11.45
N THR A 160 1.12 14.11 -12.47
CA THR A 160 2.02 15.26 -12.38
C THR A 160 1.43 16.51 -13.04
N GLN A 161 0.20 16.43 -13.55
CA GLN A 161 -0.41 17.56 -14.26
C GLN A 161 -0.75 18.68 -13.27
N THR A 162 -0.19 19.87 -13.53
CA THR A 162 -0.56 21.11 -12.84
C THR A 162 -1.88 21.62 -13.43
N GLY A 163 -2.90 21.82 -12.61
CA GLY A 163 -4.19 22.39 -13.03
C GLY A 163 -5.41 21.52 -12.75
N GLU A 164 -5.27 20.33 -12.21
CA GLU A 164 -6.42 19.58 -11.69
C GLU A 164 -6.95 20.23 -10.41
N GLN A 165 -8.27 20.23 -10.27
CA GLN A 165 -8.93 20.74 -9.06
C GLN A 165 -8.46 19.92 -7.86
N GLU A 166 -7.72 20.57 -6.97
CA GLU A 166 -7.30 19.94 -5.71
C GLU A 166 -8.55 19.53 -4.89
N GLN A 167 -8.60 18.28 -4.48
CA GLN A 167 -9.76 17.72 -3.77
C GLN A 167 -9.92 18.25 -2.34
N PHE A 168 -8.86 18.85 -1.78
CA PHE A 168 -8.82 19.30 -0.40
C PHE A 168 -8.72 20.83 -0.34
N GLY A 169 -9.46 21.43 0.60
CA GLY A 169 -9.36 22.86 0.87
C GLY A 169 -8.09 23.22 1.66
N ALA A 170 -7.64 24.47 1.54
CA ALA A 170 -6.53 24.96 2.34
C ALA A 170 -6.91 25.07 3.82
N SER A 171 -6.05 24.56 4.72
CA SER A 171 -6.23 24.68 6.17
C SER A 171 -5.12 25.55 6.81
N LEU A 172 -5.43 26.18 7.94
CA LEU A 172 -4.43 26.94 8.70
C LEU A 172 -3.23 26.07 9.13
N PRO A 173 -3.41 24.88 9.72
CA PRO A 173 -2.28 24.00 10.05
C PRO A 173 -1.45 23.61 8.83
N GLY A 174 -2.08 23.31 7.69
CA GLY A 174 -1.39 23.01 6.45
C GLY A 174 -0.49 24.15 5.99
N ARG A 175 -0.99 25.38 6.04
CA ARG A 175 -0.20 26.58 5.72
C ARG A 175 0.99 26.79 6.66
N MET A 176 0.81 26.52 7.96
CA MET A 176 1.90 26.62 8.95
C MET A 176 3.01 25.60 8.68
N ILE A 177 2.64 24.33 8.44
CA ILE A 177 3.59 23.26 8.12
C ILE A 177 4.38 23.59 6.85
N VAL A 178 3.69 24.01 5.78
CA VAL A 178 4.35 24.36 4.52
C VAL A 178 5.29 25.56 4.70
N ARG A 179 4.89 26.58 5.45
CA ARG A 179 5.78 27.72 5.76
C ARG A 179 7.02 27.27 6.52
N ALA A 180 6.87 26.43 7.53
CA ALA A 180 7.99 25.89 8.29
C ALA A 180 8.92 25.05 7.40
N ALA A 181 8.37 24.19 6.54
CA ALA A 181 9.14 23.37 5.62
C ALA A 181 9.92 24.23 4.58
N VAL A 182 9.29 25.25 4.00
CA VAL A 182 9.94 26.18 3.10
C VAL A 182 11.03 26.98 3.81
N GLY A 183 10.78 27.45 5.06
CA GLY A 183 11.78 28.13 5.88
C GLY A 183 12.98 27.23 6.18
N MET A 184 12.76 25.98 6.55
CA MET A 184 13.86 25.02 6.72
C MET A 184 14.62 24.74 5.44
N GLY A 185 13.92 24.61 4.32
CA GLY A 185 14.50 24.41 2.99
C GLY A 185 15.42 25.57 2.58
N THR A 186 15.03 26.81 2.86
CA THR A 186 15.88 27.99 2.58
C THR A 186 17.15 27.99 3.44
N VAL A 187 17.04 27.65 4.72
CA VAL A 187 18.21 27.53 5.61
C VAL A 187 19.15 26.43 5.12
N ILE A 188 18.61 25.25 4.79
CA ILE A 188 19.40 24.13 4.29
C ILE A 188 20.10 24.52 2.98
N SER A 189 19.39 25.21 2.07
CA SER A 189 19.98 25.65 0.80
C SER A 189 21.12 26.64 0.98
N GLN A 190 21.09 27.49 2.00
CA GLN A 190 22.16 28.42 2.31
C GLN A 190 23.43 27.71 2.84
N ILE A 191 23.26 26.60 3.55
CA ILE A 191 24.37 25.81 4.13
C ILE A 191 24.93 24.82 3.09
N MET A 192 24.12 24.41 2.11
CA MET A 192 24.47 23.39 1.12
C MET A 192 25.50 23.89 0.10
N PRO A 193 26.60 23.13 -0.14
CA PRO A 193 27.59 23.49 -1.17
C PRO A 193 26.96 23.65 -2.56
N GLY A 194 27.39 24.64 -3.33
CA GLY A 194 26.79 24.99 -4.63
C GLY A 194 26.83 23.88 -5.69
N PHE A 195 27.76 22.92 -5.60
CA PHE A 195 27.79 21.76 -6.50
C PHE A 195 26.64 20.78 -6.20
N LEU A 196 26.29 20.58 -4.90
CA LEU A 196 25.14 19.76 -4.52
C LEU A 196 23.82 20.43 -4.92
N GLN A 197 23.70 21.75 -4.72
CA GLN A 197 22.49 22.48 -5.16
C GLN A 197 22.27 22.33 -6.67
N ARG A 198 23.31 22.53 -7.48
CA ARG A 198 23.24 22.34 -8.94
C ARG A 198 22.94 20.89 -9.34
N GLY A 199 23.54 19.92 -8.66
CA GLY A 199 23.28 18.49 -8.89
C GLY A 199 21.84 18.11 -8.57
N ILE A 200 21.25 18.65 -7.52
CA ILE A 200 19.85 18.45 -7.17
C ILE A 200 18.94 19.15 -8.17
N ALA A 201 19.16 20.43 -8.42
CA ALA A 201 18.34 21.23 -9.33
C ALA A 201 18.28 20.64 -10.76
N SER A 202 19.40 20.10 -11.25
CA SER A 202 19.44 19.43 -12.56
C SER A 202 18.58 18.18 -12.67
N ARG A 203 18.22 17.55 -11.54
CA ARG A 203 17.33 16.36 -11.50
C ARG A 203 15.86 16.69 -11.60
N PHE A 204 15.48 17.94 -11.29
CA PHE A 204 14.10 18.42 -11.33
C PHE A 204 13.77 19.21 -12.61
N VAL A 205 14.66 19.20 -13.61
CA VAL A 205 14.36 19.82 -14.92
C VAL A 205 13.36 18.92 -15.64
N PRO A 206 12.16 19.43 -16.00
CA PRO A 206 11.18 18.67 -16.75
C PRO A 206 11.76 18.18 -18.09
N ALA A 207 11.54 16.91 -18.42
CA ALA A 207 11.91 16.41 -19.74
C ALA A 207 11.08 17.12 -20.83
N PRO A 208 11.68 17.39 -22.01
CA PRO A 208 10.92 17.98 -23.11
C PRO A 208 9.73 17.11 -23.47
N GLN A 209 8.52 17.67 -23.45
CA GLN A 209 7.33 16.96 -23.92
C GLN A 209 7.42 16.77 -25.44
N GLU A 210 7.39 15.55 -25.91
CA GLU A 210 7.26 15.26 -27.34
C GLU A 210 5.92 15.79 -27.85
N LYS A 211 6.00 16.74 -28.78
CA LYS A 211 4.81 17.33 -29.42
C LYS A 211 4.02 16.23 -30.13
N GLY A 212 2.81 15.96 -29.67
CA GLY A 212 1.89 15.02 -30.31
C GLY A 212 1.55 13.75 -29.50
N THR A 213 2.16 13.55 -28.33
CA THR A 213 1.74 12.48 -27.41
C THR A 213 0.55 12.94 -26.56
N ILE A 214 -0.51 12.13 -26.54
CA ILE A 214 -1.64 12.34 -25.64
C ILE A 214 -1.07 12.27 -24.20
N PRO A 215 -1.27 13.32 -23.38
CA PRO A 215 -0.78 13.30 -22.00
C PRO A 215 -1.39 12.12 -21.26
N LEU A 216 -0.55 11.27 -20.68
CA LEU A 216 -0.99 10.15 -19.88
C LEU A 216 -1.63 10.67 -18.60
N PRO A 217 -2.68 10.01 -18.09
CA PRO A 217 -3.39 10.44 -16.89
C PRO A 217 -2.54 10.33 -15.61
N PHE A 218 -1.39 9.65 -15.67
CA PHE A 218 -0.46 9.48 -14.55
C PHE A 218 0.97 9.27 -15.04
N ASP A 219 1.93 9.57 -14.17
CA ASP A 219 3.34 9.29 -14.39
C ASP A 219 3.64 7.81 -14.10
N TYR A 220 4.27 7.12 -15.07
CA TYR A 220 4.61 5.69 -14.94
C TYR A 220 5.60 5.41 -13.80
N VAL A 221 6.58 6.29 -13.60
CA VAL A 221 7.59 6.10 -12.55
C VAL A 221 6.92 6.22 -11.19
N ARG A 222 6.16 7.29 -10.97
CA ARG A 222 5.47 7.53 -9.72
C ARG A 222 4.42 6.45 -9.44
N ALA A 223 3.61 6.09 -10.42
CA ALA A 223 2.62 5.02 -10.27
C ALA A 223 3.28 3.69 -9.89
N SER A 224 4.41 3.33 -10.54
CA SER A 224 5.13 2.11 -10.20
C SER A 224 5.70 2.14 -8.79
N ILE A 225 6.27 3.27 -8.34
CA ILE A 225 6.79 3.44 -6.99
C ILE A 225 5.66 3.31 -5.97
N ASN A 226 4.54 4.01 -6.19
CA ASN A 226 3.39 3.97 -5.28
C ASN A 226 2.86 2.54 -5.10
N LEU A 227 2.69 1.80 -6.19
CA LEU A 227 2.18 0.44 -6.16
C LEU A 227 3.15 -0.53 -5.48
N VAL A 228 4.42 -0.52 -5.89
CA VAL A 228 5.44 -1.44 -5.37
C VAL A 228 5.70 -1.17 -3.89
N LEU A 229 5.94 0.09 -3.52
CA LEU A 229 6.26 0.44 -2.14
C LEU A 229 5.08 0.18 -1.20
N SER A 230 3.86 0.53 -1.61
CA SER A 230 2.66 0.23 -0.83
C SER A 230 2.46 -1.27 -0.64
N ALA A 231 2.62 -2.07 -1.69
CA ALA A 231 2.52 -3.52 -1.61
C ALA A 231 3.56 -4.12 -0.65
N ILE A 232 4.81 -3.67 -0.72
CA ILE A 232 5.89 -4.11 0.17
C ILE A 232 5.58 -3.76 1.62
N LEU A 233 5.18 -2.53 1.90
CA LEU A 233 4.88 -2.08 3.27
C LEU A 233 3.71 -2.85 3.87
N ILE A 234 2.62 -3.01 3.12
CA ILE A 234 1.44 -3.75 3.59
C ILE A 234 1.78 -5.23 3.80
N ALA A 235 2.43 -5.88 2.83
CA ALA A 235 2.81 -7.28 2.96
C ALA A 235 3.79 -7.52 4.12
N SER A 236 4.73 -6.59 4.35
CA SER A 236 5.66 -6.65 5.48
C SER A 236 4.92 -6.55 6.81
N ALA A 237 4.03 -5.58 6.96
CA ALA A 237 3.27 -5.40 8.19
C ALA A 237 2.32 -6.57 8.45
N THR A 238 1.66 -7.08 7.41
CA THR A 238 0.81 -8.27 7.51
C THR A 238 1.63 -9.50 7.94
N SER A 239 2.83 -9.69 7.39
CA SER A 239 3.71 -10.79 7.79
C SER A 239 4.23 -10.70 9.22
N LEU A 240 4.31 -9.50 9.77
CA LEU A 240 4.66 -9.20 11.17
C LEU A 240 3.43 -9.14 12.09
N GLN A 241 2.24 -9.44 11.57
CA GLN A 241 0.96 -9.37 12.30
C GLN A 241 0.69 -7.98 12.90
N LEU A 242 1.17 -6.92 12.25
CA LEU A 242 0.94 -5.56 12.68
C LEU A 242 -0.39 -5.05 12.11
N PRO A 243 -1.30 -4.54 12.95
CA PRO A 243 -2.54 -3.93 12.47
C PRO A 243 -2.21 -2.63 11.75
N LEU A 244 -2.66 -2.50 10.50
CA LEU A 244 -2.51 -1.27 9.73
C LEU A 244 -3.71 -1.03 8.83
N SER A 245 -3.91 0.23 8.46
CA SER A 245 -4.86 0.62 7.42
C SER A 245 -4.14 0.63 6.06
N THR A 246 -4.57 -0.25 5.16
CA THR A 246 -4.04 -0.33 3.80
C THR A 246 -4.25 0.96 3.02
N THR A 247 -5.41 1.60 3.19
CA THR A 247 -5.72 2.91 2.60
C THR A 247 -4.76 4.00 3.12
N TYR A 248 -4.42 3.97 4.41
CA TYR A 248 -3.44 4.92 4.96
C TYR A 248 -2.06 4.77 4.33
N VAL A 249 -1.57 3.54 4.27
CA VAL A 249 -0.24 3.26 3.71
C VAL A 249 -0.18 3.74 2.26
N THR A 250 -1.15 3.38 1.43
CA THR A 250 -1.17 3.77 0.01
C THR A 250 -1.27 5.28 -0.18
N PHE A 251 -2.09 5.94 0.63
CA PHE A 251 -2.24 7.40 0.59
C PHE A 251 -0.94 8.10 1.01
N MET A 252 -0.29 7.65 2.10
CA MET A 252 0.97 8.24 2.57
C MET A 252 2.14 8.00 1.61
N VAL A 253 2.21 6.83 0.98
CA VAL A 253 3.20 6.55 -0.06
C VAL A 253 3.00 7.48 -1.26
N ALA A 254 1.76 7.66 -1.71
CA ALA A 254 1.44 8.56 -2.82
C ALA A 254 1.78 10.03 -2.50
N MET A 255 1.50 10.47 -1.27
CA MET A 255 1.89 11.80 -0.81
C MET A 255 3.40 11.96 -0.73
N GLY A 256 4.11 10.98 -0.14
CA GLY A 256 5.57 11.00 -0.02
C GLY A 256 6.27 11.00 -1.38
N SER A 257 5.81 10.19 -2.34
CA SER A 257 6.37 10.15 -3.69
C SER A 257 6.13 11.47 -4.45
N SER A 258 4.95 12.06 -4.31
CA SER A 258 4.63 13.37 -4.86
C SER A 258 5.52 14.47 -4.28
N PHE A 259 5.80 14.40 -2.99
CA PHE A 259 6.71 15.34 -2.33
C PHE A 259 8.16 15.17 -2.81
N ALA A 260 8.62 13.93 -2.93
CA ALA A 260 9.98 13.61 -3.39
C ALA A 260 10.24 14.08 -4.83
N ASP A 261 9.23 14.08 -5.69
CA ASP A 261 9.32 14.56 -7.09
C ASP A 261 9.44 16.07 -7.22
N GLY A 262 9.26 16.83 -6.14
CA GLY A 262 9.18 18.28 -6.21
C GLY A 262 8.01 18.79 -7.07
N ALA A 263 7.00 17.93 -7.28
CA ALA A 263 5.81 18.23 -8.08
C ALA A 263 4.86 19.22 -7.40
N TRP A 264 5.20 19.68 -6.21
CA TRP A 264 4.39 20.61 -5.44
C TRP A 264 4.96 22.02 -5.55
N ASP A 265 4.18 22.91 -6.11
CA ASP A 265 4.34 24.33 -5.82
C ASP A 265 3.84 24.63 -4.40
N ARG A 266 3.99 25.85 -3.95
CA ARG A 266 3.62 26.26 -2.59
C ARG A 266 2.13 26.09 -2.31
N GLU A 267 1.27 26.35 -3.30
CA GLU A 267 -0.18 26.26 -3.14
C GLU A 267 -0.63 24.80 -3.12
N THR A 268 -0.19 24.00 -4.07
CA THR A 268 -0.44 22.55 -4.13
C THR A 268 0.02 21.85 -2.86
N ALA A 269 1.19 22.23 -2.31
CA ALA A 269 1.68 21.67 -1.04
C ALA A 269 0.72 21.95 0.13
N VAL A 270 0.14 23.16 0.20
CA VAL A 270 -0.82 23.50 1.26
C VAL A 270 -2.07 22.64 1.18
N TYR A 271 -2.64 22.45 -0.01
CA TYR A 271 -3.83 21.61 -0.18
C TYR A 271 -3.56 20.14 0.15
N ARG A 272 -2.45 19.60 -0.29
CA ARG A 272 -2.09 18.20 -0.05
C ARG A 272 -1.75 17.92 1.42
N ILE A 273 -1.02 18.79 2.08
CA ILE A 273 -0.77 18.70 3.54
C ILE A 273 -2.09 18.82 4.31
N SER A 274 -2.97 19.74 3.91
CA SER A 274 -4.32 19.85 4.51
C SER A 274 -5.12 18.56 4.33
N GLY A 275 -5.02 17.92 3.16
CA GLY A 275 -5.64 16.62 2.89
C GLY A 275 -5.12 15.52 3.83
N VAL A 276 -3.81 15.42 4.01
CA VAL A 276 -3.18 14.49 4.96
C VAL A 276 -3.72 14.72 6.37
N LEU A 277 -3.73 15.96 6.84
CA LEU A 277 -4.25 16.30 8.17
C LEU A 277 -5.74 15.97 8.32
N THR A 278 -6.54 16.24 7.29
CA THR A 278 -7.97 15.92 7.28
C THR A 278 -8.21 14.41 7.38
N VAL A 279 -7.46 13.62 6.63
CA VAL A 279 -7.57 12.15 6.67
C VAL A 279 -7.15 11.62 8.05
N ILE A 280 -6.02 12.07 8.59
CA ILE A 280 -5.55 11.66 9.93
C ILE A 280 -6.59 12.04 10.99
N SER A 281 -7.09 13.29 10.96
CA SER A 281 -8.13 13.73 11.90
C SER A 281 -9.42 12.92 11.79
N GLY A 282 -9.83 12.57 10.55
CA GLY A 282 -11.00 11.72 10.31
C GLY A 282 -10.87 10.35 10.96
N TRP A 283 -9.69 9.75 10.95
CA TRP A 283 -9.47 8.45 11.62
C TRP A 283 -9.55 8.55 13.13
N PHE A 284 -8.95 9.56 13.73
CA PHE A 284 -9.07 9.78 15.19
C PHE A 284 -10.53 9.99 15.60
N ILE A 285 -11.28 10.78 14.84
CA ILE A 285 -12.71 11.02 15.09
C ILE A 285 -13.49 9.71 14.95
N THR A 286 -13.23 8.93 13.90
CA THR A 286 -13.89 7.63 13.66
C THR A 286 -13.60 6.66 14.80
N ALA A 287 -12.33 6.55 15.23
CA ALA A 287 -11.95 5.69 16.35
C ALA A 287 -12.62 6.12 17.65
N LEU A 288 -12.68 7.43 17.93
CA LEU A 288 -13.34 7.98 19.10
C LEU A 288 -14.85 7.69 19.09
N CYS A 289 -15.52 7.91 17.96
CA CYS A 289 -16.95 7.61 17.82
C CYS A 289 -17.22 6.11 17.98
N ALA A 290 -16.43 5.26 17.34
CA ALA A 290 -16.60 3.80 17.42
C ALA A 290 -16.40 3.28 18.84
N SER A 291 -15.35 3.73 19.54
CA SER A 291 -15.09 3.35 20.93
C SER A 291 -16.16 3.85 21.90
N SER A 292 -16.66 5.07 21.70
CA SER A 292 -17.74 5.63 22.51
C SER A 292 -19.04 4.86 22.33
N LEU A 293 -19.40 4.49 21.09
CA LEU A 293 -20.58 3.67 20.81
C LEU A 293 -20.43 2.25 21.38
N ALA A 294 -19.26 1.64 21.25
CA ALA A 294 -18.99 0.32 21.83
C ALA A 294 -19.08 0.36 23.36
N ALA A 295 -18.52 1.37 24.01
CA ALA A 295 -18.63 1.55 25.46
C ALA A 295 -20.08 1.73 25.89
N ALA A 296 -20.85 2.57 25.19
CA ALA A 296 -22.27 2.74 25.47
C ALA A 296 -23.07 1.45 25.31
N ALA A 297 -22.78 0.66 24.27
CA ALA A 297 -23.44 -0.63 24.06
C ALA A 297 -23.08 -1.67 25.14
N ALA A 298 -21.84 -1.62 25.67
CA ALA A 298 -21.40 -2.53 26.73
C ALA A 298 -21.95 -2.19 28.12
N THR A 299 -22.51 -1.00 28.31
CA THR A 299 -23.10 -0.52 29.59
C THR A 299 -24.62 -0.72 29.67
N ILE A 300 -25.25 -1.14 28.56
CA ILE A 300 -26.67 -1.52 28.49
C ILE A 300 -26.81 -3.02 28.71
#